data_b54770160b342fcc29dab2faab305776
#
_entry.id   b54770160b342fcc29dab2faab305776
#
_cell.length_a   1.000
_cell.length_b   1.000
_cell.length_c   1.000
_cell.angle_alpha   90.00
_cell.angle_beta   90.00
_cell.angle_gamma   90.00
#
_symmetry.space_group_name_H-M   'P 1'
#
loop_
_entity.id
_entity.type
_entity.pdbx_description
1 polymer ?
#
loop_
_entity_poly.entity_id
_entity_poly.type
_entity_poly.pdbx_seq_one_letter_code
_entity_poly.pdbx_strand_id
1 'polypeptide(L)'
;QEEILNLVNEKRDRSDCFLEIDRKGCQVIQLGDLRISCAWPPFADAREITIVRPVAKLSLGEYDLDPKLISRLSDHHRGVFICGRPGSGKTTLAQAIAEYLDEDVGAMVKTMEAPRDLQLANRITQYAPLEGDLEKTAEIIFLVRPDFVIFDEVRRARDFEIFADVRLAGVGLLGVTHANSALEAIQRLIGKVELGLVSQVLDTILHVESGKIQQVLELK
;
A
#
# COMPACT_ATOMS: atom_id res chain seq x y z
N GLN A 1 -13.64 28.00 0.32
CA GLN A 1 -12.46 27.26 -0.18
C GLN A 1 -11.17 27.83 0.42
N GLU A 2 -10.98 29.15 0.40
CA GLU A 2 -9.81 29.79 1.05
C GLU A 2 -9.77 29.55 2.58
N GLU A 3 -10.91 29.56 3.26
CA GLU A 3 -11.01 29.23 4.67
C GLU A 3 -10.58 27.78 4.97
N ILE A 4 -10.97 26.81 4.13
CA ILE A 4 -10.57 25.41 4.29
C ILE A 4 -9.06 25.26 4.06
N LEU A 5 -8.52 25.90 3.03
CA LEU A 5 -7.09 25.92 2.75
C LEU A 5 -6.28 26.56 3.89
N ASN A 6 -6.77 27.63 4.48
CA ASN A 6 -6.17 28.30 5.62
C ASN A 6 -6.21 27.39 6.86
N LEU A 7 -7.36 26.77 7.16
CA LEU A 7 -7.50 25.79 8.25
C LEU A 7 -6.56 24.58 8.10
N VAL A 8 -6.38 24.09 6.87
CA VAL A 8 -5.44 22.99 6.59
C VAL A 8 -3.99 23.46 6.78
N ASN A 9 -3.67 24.67 6.33
CA ASN A 9 -2.33 25.26 6.50
C ASN A 9 -2.01 25.53 7.99
N GLU A 10 -2.97 26.00 8.78
CA GLU A 10 -2.83 26.18 10.24
C GLU A 10 -2.59 24.87 10.99
N LYS A 11 -3.02 23.74 10.40
CA LYS A 11 -2.84 22.41 11.02
C LYS A 11 -1.61 21.64 10.52
N ARG A 12 -0.78 22.28 9.68
CA ARG A 12 0.45 21.64 9.14
C ARG A 12 1.45 21.19 10.21
N ASP A 13 1.46 21.84 11.36
CA ASP A 13 2.37 21.53 12.48
C ASP A 13 1.87 20.36 13.37
N ARG A 14 0.72 19.75 13.03
CA ARG A 14 0.24 18.58 13.75
C ARG A 14 1.03 17.35 13.37
N SER A 15 1.27 16.48 14.33
CA SER A 15 1.99 15.20 14.13
C SER A 15 1.27 14.21 13.19
N ASP A 16 -0.04 14.42 12.97
CA ASP A 16 -0.91 13.62 12.09
C ASP A 16 -1.23 14.32 10.76
N CYS A 17 -0.50 15.38 10.41
CA CYS A 17 -0.66 16.12 9.16
C CYS A 17 0.57 15.94 8.27
N PHE A 18 0.37 15.41 7.06
CA PHE A 18 1.43 15.17 6.10
C PHE A 18 1.10 15.77 4.74
N LEU A 19 2.03 16.54 4.21
CA LEU A 19 1.96 17.06 2.83
C LEU A 19 2.53 16.00 1.88
N GLU A 20 1.65 15.26 1.23
CA GLU A 20 2.02 14.14 0.35
C GLU A 20 2.45 14.61 -1.04
N ILE A 21 1.74 15.60 -1.57
CA ILE A 21 2.05 16.20 -2.86
C ILE A 21 1.97 17.72 -2.72
N ASP A 22 3.03 18.41 -3.14
CA ASP A 22 3.07 19.86 -3.27
C ASP A 22 3.63 20.24 -4.64
N ARG A 23 2.74 20.63 -5.54
CA ARG A 23 3.08 21.02 -6.91
C ARG A 23 2.33 22.27 -7.31
N LYS A 24 2.85 22.98 -8.29
CA LYS A 24 2.17 24.16 -8.85
C LYS A 24 0.76 23.81 -9.32
N GLY A 25 -0.24 24.34 -8.62
CA GLY A 25 -1.66 24.14 -8.93
C GLY A 25 -2.30 22.91 -8.27
N CYS A 26 -1.55 22.13 -7.45
CA CYS A 26 -2.11 20.98 -6.76
C CYS A 26 -1.39 20.68 -5.44
N GLN A 27 -2.18 20.38 -4.39
CA GLN A 27 -1.69 19.85 -3.13
C GLN A 27 -2.52 18.65 -2.70
N VAL A 28 -1.86 17.63 -2.13
CA VAL A 28 -2.53 16.50 -1.47
C VAL A 28 -2.00 16.43 -0.04
N ILE A 29 -2.90 16.46 0.90
CA ILE A 29 -2.62 16.52 2.33
C ILE A 29 -3.33 15.37 3.02
N GLN A 30 -2.61 14.60 3.82
CA GLN A 30 -3.16 13.63 4.75
C GLN A 30 -3.28 14.30 6.11
N LEU A 31 -4.50 14.36 6.66
CA LEU A 31 -4.78 14.92 7.98
C LEU A 31 -5.56 13.89 8.80
N GLY A 32 -4.87 13.17 9.68
CA GLY A 32 -5.44 12.02 10.36
C GLY A 32 -5.97 11.00 9.34
N ASP A 33 -7.25 10.67 9.40
CA ASP A 33 -7.94 9.76 8.47
C ASP A 33 -8.47 10.44 7.19
N LEU A 34 -8.25 11.76 7.04
CA LEU A 34 -8.75 12.53 5.89
C LEU A 34 -7.66 12.73 4.85
N ARG A 35 -7.94 12.38 3.60
CA ARG A 35 -7.17 12.83 2.44
C ARG A 35 -7.84 14.02 1.80
N ILE A 36 -7.11 15.14 1.72
CA ILE A 36 -7.58 16.41 1.17
C ILE A 36 -6.77 16.70 -0.09
N SER A 37 -7.42 16.68 -1.24
CA SER A 37 -6.84 17.08 -2.52
C SER A 37 -7.34 18.46 -2.89
N CYS A 38 -6.41 19.39 -3.14
CA CYS A 38 -6.69 20.73 -3.58
C CYS A 38 -6.11 20.92 -4.97
N ALA A 39 -6.90 21.45 -5.90
CA ALA A 39 -6.47 21.78 -7.25
C ALA A 39 -6.90 23.22 -7.61
N TRP A 40 -6.03 23.91 -8.38
CA TRP A 40 -6.30 25.28 -8.86
C TRP A 40 -5.54 25.59 -10.16
N PRO A 41 -5.89 26.67 -10.88
CA PRO A 41 -5.18 27.06 -12.09
C PRO A 41 -3.67 27.29 -11.86
N PRO A 42 -2.80 26.91 -12.81
CA PRO A 42 -3.13 26.43 -14.18
C PRO A 42 -3.33 24.93 -14.31
N PHE A 43 -3.22 24.15 -13.22
CA PHE A 43 -3.38 22.69 -13.26
C PHE A 43 -4.85 22.29 -13.51
N ALA A 44 -5.78 22.94 -12.83
CA ALA A 44 -7.23 22.80 -13.05
C ALA A 44 -7.81 24.08 -13.65
N ASP A 45 -8.95 23.98 -14.30
CA ASP A 45 -9.68 25.14 -14.87
C ASP A 45 -10.35 25.98 -13.78
N ALA A 46 -10.65 25.36 -12.63
CA ALA A 46 -11.26 26.01 -11.47
C ALA A 46 -10.58 25.53 -10.16
N ARG A 47 -10.92 26.18 -9.05
CA ARG A 47 -10.51 25.70 -7.72
C ARG A 47 -11.41 24.56 -7.29
N GLU A 48 -10.81 23.43 -6.93
CA GLU A 48 -11.46 22.24 -6.41
C GLU A 48 -10.85 21.82 -5.08
N ILE A 49 -11.69 21.33 -4.18
CA ILE A 49 -11.25 20.64 -2.96
C ILE A 49 -12.04 19.34 -2.87
N THR A 50 -11.33 18.22 -2.90
CA THR A 50 -11.88 16.89 -2.71
C THR A 50 -11.40 16.34 -1.38
N ILE A 51 -12.34 15.90 -0.52
CA ILE A 51 -12.02 15.30 0.77
C ILE A 51 -12.50 13.85 0.73
N VAL A 52 -11.57 12.92 0.95
CA VAL A 52 -11.84 11.48 1.02
C VAL A 52 -11.62 11.02 2.45
N ARG A 53 -12.58 10.28 2.98
CA ARG A 53 -12.48 9.60 4.27
C ARG A 53 -12.74 8.11 4.08
N PRO A 54 -11.83 7.23 4.52
CA PRO A 54 -12.09 5.79 4.55
C PRO A 54 -13.31 5.49 5.45
N VAL A 55 -14.21 4.63 4.97
CA VAL A 55 -15.47 4.34 5.69
C VAL A 55 -15.40 3.04 6.48
N ALA A 56 -14.53 2.11 6.09
CA ALA A 56 -14.44 0.78 6.68
C ALA A 56 -13.04 0.47 7.19
N LYS A 57 -12.95 0.08 8.45
CA LYS A 57 -11.79 -0.59 9.03
C LYS A 57 -12.28 -1.98 9.44
N LEU A 58 -11.72 -3.02 8.81
CA LEU A 58 -12.04 -4.41 9.07
C LEU A 58 -10.83 -5.09 9.69
N SER A 59 -11.06 -5.93 10.68
CA SER A 59 -10.04 -6.87 11.19
C SER A 59 -9.89 -8.06 10.24
N LEU A 60 -8.74 -8.74 10.27
CA LEU A 60 -8.53 -9.92 9.43
C LEU A 60 -9.52 -11.05 9.74
N GLY A 61 -9.96 -11.16 11.01
CA GLY A 61 -10.95 -12.14 11.43
C GLY A 61 -12.34 -12.00 10.78
N GLU A 62 -12.66 -10.79 10.30
CA GLU A 62 -13.94 -10.54 9.61
C GLU A 62 -13.96 -11.01 8.15
N TYR A 63 -12.80 -11.41 7.61
CA TYR A 63 -12.70 -11.96 6.24
C TYR A 63 -12.97 -13.46 6.16
N ASP A 64 -13.14 -14.16 7.29
CA ASP A 64 -13.40 -15.62 7.34
C ASP A 64 -12.42 -16.45 6.48
N LEU A 65 -11.12 -16.22 6.68
CA LEU A 65 -10.06 -16.83 5.89
C LEU A 65 -9.78 -18.27 6.32
N ASP A 66 -9.44 -19.12 5.35
CA ASP A 66 -8.91 -20.45 5.63
C ASP A 66 -7.64 -20.36 6.51
N PRO A 67 -7.52 -21.16 7.60
CA PRO A 67 -6.34 -21.15 8.46
C PRO A 67 -5.02 -21.39 7.72
N LYS A 68 -5.03 -22.13 6.61
CA LYS A 68 -3.86 -22.29 5.75
C LYS A 68 -3.43 -20.99 5.08
N LEU A 69 -4.41 -20.18 4.66
CA LEU A 69 -4.11 -18.87 4.09
C LEU A 69 -3.55 -17.93 5.16
N ILE A 70 -4.12 -17.92 6.35
CA ILE A 70 -3.61 -17.13 7.48
C ILE A 70 -2.16 -17.51 7.80
N SER A 71 -1.88 -18.81 7.94
CA SER A 71 -0.51 -19.31 8.17
C SER A 71 0.45 -18.89 7.05
N ARG A 72 -0.01 -18.88 5.81
CA ARG A 72 0.77 -18.47 4.64
C ARG A 72 1.06 -16.97 4.65
N LEU A 73 0.08 -16.13 5.03
CA LEU A 73 0.25 -14.69 5.15
C LEU A 73 1.19 -14.29 6.29
N SER A 74 1.32 -15.14 7.31
CA SER A 74 2.21 -14.93 8.47
C SER A 74 3.65 -15.38 8.20
N ASP A 75 3.93 -16.01 7.07
CA ASP A 75 5.27 -16.48 6.70
C ASP A 75 6.05 -15.34 6.01
N HIS A 76 7.05 -14.77 6.68
CA HIS A 76 7.89 -13.69 6.17
C HIS A 76 8.77 -14.06 4.97
N HIS A 77 8.81 -15.34 4.61
CA HIS A 77 9.47 -15.79 3.38
C HIS A 77 8.58 -15.71 2.14
N ARG A 78 7.40 -15.09 2.23
CA ARG A 78 6.41 -15.05 1.18
C ARG A 78 6.31 -13.69 0.49
N GLY A 79 6.05 -13.73 -0.82
CA GLY A 79 5.62 -12.61 -1.62
C GLY A 79 4.15 -12.74 -1.97
N VAL A 80 3.35 -11.74 -1.61
CA VAL A 80 1.90 -11.75 -1.77
C VAL A 80 1.45 -10.56 -2.60
N PHE A 81 0.61 -10.78 -3.61
CA PHE A 81 -0.14 -9.70 -4.25
C PHE A 81 -1.60 -9.71 -3.84
N ILE A 82 -2.12 -8.54 -3.49
CA ILE A 82 -3.54 -8.25 -3.44
C ILE A 82 -3.90 -7.50 -4.71
N CYS A 83 -4.77 -8.07 -5.53
CA CYS A 83 -5.20 -7.47 -6.78
C CYS A 83 -6.72 -7.32 -6.85
N GLY A 84 -7.19 -6.42 -7.70
CA GLY A 84 -8.61 -6.12 -7.93
C GLY A 84 -8.79 -4.74 -8.53
N ARG A 85 -10.01 -4.40 -8.92
CA ARG A 85 -10.38 -3.10 -9.48
C ARG A 85 -10.25 -1.98 -8.43
N PRO A 86 -10.14 -0.71 -8.86
CA PRO A 86 -10.29 0.42 -7.93
C PRO A 86 -11.57 0.30 -7.10
N GLY A 87 -11.49 0.57 -5.79
CA GLY A 87 -12.64 0.46 -4.87
C GLY A 87 -13.07 -0.96 -4.51
N SER A 88 -12.32 -2.01 -4.89
CA SER A 88 -12.68 -3.40 -4.56
C SER A 88 -12.40 -3.81 -3.11
N GLY A 89 -11.73 -2.97 -2.30
CA GLY A 89 -11.38 -3.26 -0.91
C GLY A 89 -9.97 -3.80 -0.69
N LYS A 90 -9.06 -3.68 -1.68
CA LYS A 90 -7.66 -4.14 -1.58
C LYS A 90 -6.89 -3.49 -0.43
N THR A 91 -6.93 -2.16 -0.36
CA THR A 91 -6.25 -1.38 0.67
C THR A 91 -6.79 -1.71 2.06
N THR A 92 -8.11 -1.93 2.19
CA THR A 92 -8.74 -2.36 3.44
C THR A 92 -8.24 -3.75 3.87
N LEU A 93 -8.11 -4.69 2.93
CA LEU A 93 -7.54 -6.01 3.22
C LEU A 93 -6.05 -5.94 3.57
N ALA A 94 -5.27 -5.15 2.83
CA ALA A 94 -3.84 -4.94 3.12
C ALA A 94 -3.64 -4.37 4.53
N GLN A 95 -4.47 -3.40 4.93
CA GLN A 95 -4.50 -2.83 6.26
C GLN A 95 -4.84 -3.87 7.33
N ALA A 96 -5.89 -4.68 7.11
CA ALA A 96 -6.27 -5.75 8.04
C ALA A 96 -5.15 -6.79 8.24
N ILE A 97 -4.44 -7.15 7.16
CA ILE A 97 -3.29 -8.05 7.23
C ILE A 97 -2.13 -7.38 7.98
N ALA A 98 -1.83 -6.10 7.70
CA ALA A 98 -0.76 -5.39 8.38
C ALA A 98 -0.96 -5.32 9.89
N GLU A 99 -2.17 -5.01 10.34
CA GLU A 99 -2.51 -4.96 11.76
C GLU A 99 -2.45 -6.35 12.41
N TYR A 100 -2.96 -7.37 11.73
CA TYR A 100 -2.84 -8.76 12.20
C TYR A 100 -1.38 -9.21 12.36
N LEU A 101 -0.52 -8.90 11.40
CA LEU A 101 0.91 -9.24 11.47
C LEU A 101 1.60 -8.53 12.63
N ASP A 102 1.24 -7.30 12.92
CA ASP A 102 1.80 -6.53 14.02
C ASP A 102 1.22 -6.97 15.38
N GLU A 103 -0.10 -7.14 15.50
CA GLU A 103 -0.77 -7.40 16.77
C GLU A 103 -0.75 -8.87 17.18
N ASP A 104 -1.10 -9.78 16.27
CA ASP A 104 -1.28 -11.20 16.58
C ASP A 104 -0.02 -12.02 16.35
N VAL A 105 0.76 -11.66 15.31
CA VAL A 105 2.03 -12.35 15.01
C VAL A 105 3.19 -11.72 15.77
N GLY A 106 3.11 -10.44 16.13
CA GLY A 106 4.18 -9.69 16.81
C GLY A 106 5.35 -9.35 15.90
N ALA A 107 5.10 -9.26 14.59
CA ALA A 107 6.10 -8.98 13.58
C ALA A 107 6.38 -7.47 13.44
N MET A 108 7.60 -7.11 13.08
CA MET A 108 7.93 -5.73 12.71
C MET A 108 7.41 -5.44 11.31
N VAL A 109 6.30 -4.69 11.24
CA VAL A 109 5.65 -4.30 9.98
C VAL A 109 6.00 -2.85 9.63
N LYS A 110 6.30 -2.60 8.37
CA LYS A 110 6.46 -1.26 7.78
C LYS A 110 5.64 -1.15 6.52
N THR A 111 5.40 0.08 6.06
CA THR A 111 4.74 0.28 4.77
C THR A 111 5.59 1.13 3.82
N MET A 112 5.34 0.99 2.53
CA MET A 112 5.82 1.88 1.46
C MET A 112 4.60 2.33 0.67
N GLU A 113 4.32 3.61 0.66
CA GLU A 113 3.07 4.17 0.13
C GLU A 113 3.31 5.47 -0.65
N ALA A 114 2.57 5.65 -1.73
CA ALA A 114 2.65 6.84 -2.55
C ALA A 114 1.26 7.25 -3.13
N PRO A 115 0.47 8.06 -2.41
CA PRO A 115 0.64 8.65 -1.07
C PRO A 115 0.30 7.68 0.07
N ARG A 116 0.64 8.04 1.32
CA ARG A 116 0.23 7.28 2.50
C ARG A 116 -1.29 7.31 2.64
N ASP A 117 -1.89 6.13 2.71
CA ASP A 117 -3.35 5.94 2.65
C ASP A 117 -3.88 4.93 3.66
N LEU A 118 -3.00 4.04 4.13
CA LEU A 118 -3.35 3.02 5.10
C LEU A 118 -3.65 3.65 6.47
N GLN A 119 -4.74 3.20 7.10
CA GLN A 119 -5.14 3.65 8.45
C GLN A 119 -4.63 2.65 9.49
N LEU A 120 -3.36 2.74 9.83
CA LEU A 120 -2.66 1.80 10.69
C LEU A 120 -2.40 2.35 12.10
N ALA A 121 -2.14 1.47 13.03
CA ALA A 121 -1.72 1.84 14.37
C ALA A 121 -0.37 2.57 14.33
N ASN A 122 -0.16 3.55 15.24
CA ASN A 122 1.03 4.41 15.26
C ASN A 122 2.37 3.67 15.42
N ARG A 123 2.35 2.40 15.85
CA ARG A 123 3.54 1.56 15.96
C ARG A 123 4.03 1.01 14.60
N ILE A 124 3.16 0.99 13.58
CA ILE A 124 3.53 0.65 12.21
C ILE A 124 3.99 1.91 11.52
N THR A 125 5.29 2.01 11.24
CA THR A 125 5.84 3.18 10.54
C THR A 125 5.47 3.13 9.05
N GLN A 126 4.84 4.19 8.57
CA GLN A 126 4.44 4.36 7.17
C GLN A 126 5.45 5.26 6.46
N TYR A 127 6.11 4.72 5.45
CA TYR A 127 7.11 5.43 4.64
C TYR A 127 6.49 5.97 3.35
N ALA A 128 6.62 7.27 3.14
CA ALA A 128 6.40 7.92 1.85
C ALA A 128 7.66 7.79 0.98
N PRO A 129 7.58 8.14 -0.33
CA PRO A 129 8.75 8.19 -1.19
C PRO A 129 9.80 9.18 -0.66
N LEU A 130 10.98 8.69 -0.28
CA LEU A 130 12.09 9.53 0.17
C LEU A 130 12.57 10.40 -0.99
N GLU A 131 12.53 11.71 -0.83
CA GLU A 131 12.83 12.68 -1.91
C GLU A 131 12.00 12.45 -3.20
N GLY A 132 10.80 11.89 -3.06
CA GLY A 132 9.91 11.59 -4.18
C GLY A 132 10.23 10.28 -4.91
N ASP A 133 11.11 9.43 -4.35
CA ASP A 133 11.59 8.18 -4.94
C ASP A 133 11.39 7.00 -3.99
N LEU A 134 10.64 5.98 -4.43
CA LEU A 134 10.41 4.76 -3.66
C LEU A 134 11.64 3.84 -3.61
N GLU A 135 12.56 3.95 -4.58
CA GLU A 135 13.81 3.21 -4.56
C GLU A 135 14.68 3.63 -3.37
N LYS A 136 14.80 4.94 -3.13
CA LYS A 136 15.47 5.48 -1.94
C LYS A 136 14.79 5.05 -0.63
N THR A 137 13.46 4.90 -0.65
CA THR A 137 12.72 4.36 0.48
C THR A 137 13.07 2.89 0.72
N ALA A 138 13.21 2.09 -0.35
CA ALA A 138 13.62 0.70 -0.24
C ALA A 138 15.04 0.55 0.35
N GLU A 139 15.97 1.47 0.06
CA GLU A 139 17.29 1.48 0.71
C GLU A 139 17.18 1.58 2.24
N ILE A 140 16.25 2.40 2.74
CA ILE A 140 15.97 2.50 4.18
C ILE A 140 15.36 1.21 4.71
N ILE A 141 14.44 0.58 3.97
CA ILE A 141 13.85 -0.72 4.33
C ILE A 141 14.93 -1.78 4.50
N PHE A 142 15.93 -1.85 3.61
CA PHE A 142 17.06 -2.79 3.72
C PHE A 142 17.90 -2.56 4.98
N LEU A 143 18.02 -1.32 5.46
CA LEU A 143 18.75 -0.99 6.69
C LEU A 143 17.92 -1.30 7.95
N VAL A 144 16.62 -1.05 7.93
CA VAL A 144 15.69 -1.28 9.05
C VAL A 144 15.43 -2.78 9.25
N ARG A 145 15.42 -3.56 8.16
CA ARG A 145 15.17 -5.01 8.14
C ARG A 145 13.89 -5.43 8.87
N PRO A 146 12.72 -4.92 8.44
CA PRO A 146 11.45 -5.36 9.01
C PRO A 146 11.17 -6.82 8.63
N ASP A 147 10.29 -7.49 9.38
CA ASP A 147 9.81 -8.82 9.03
C ASP A 147 8.88 -8.76 7.82
N PHE A 148 8.04 -7.71 7.76
CA PHE A 148 7.09 -7.50 6.65
C PHE A 148 7.07 -6.06 6.17
N VAL A 149 6.85 -5.91 4.86
CA VAL A 149 6.53 -4.63 4.23
C VAL A 149 5.21 -4.74 3.47
N ILE A 150 4.34 -3.77 3.67
CA ILE A 150 3.15 -3.56 2.86
C ILE A 150 3.50 -2.50 1.82
N PHE A 151 3.55 -2.87 0.54
CA PHE A 151 3.80 -1.96 -0.55
C PHE A 151 2.46 -1.61 -1.21
N ASP A 152 1.87 -0.51 -0.78
CA ASP A 152 0.60 -0.08 -1.35
C ASP A 152 0.82 0.59 -2.72
N GLU A 153 0.00 0.17 -3.68
CA GLU A 153 0.00 0.67 -5.06
C GLU A 153 1.25 0.38 -5.92
N VAL A 154 1.59 -0.90 -6.09
CA VAL A 154 2.56 -1.35 -7.11
C VAL A 154 1.97 -1.16 -8.51
N ARG A 155 2.40 -0.11 -9.24
CA ARG A 155 1.79 0.31 -10.51
C ARG A 155 2.76 0.37 -11.68
N ARG A 156 3.94 0.97 -11.48
CA ARG A 156 4.92 1.24 -12.52
C ARG A 156 5.89 0.06 -12.66
N ALA A 157 6.57 -0.03 -13.79
CA ALA A 157 7.61 -1.05 -14.00
C ALA A 157 8.63 -1.07 -12.86
N ARG A 158 9.09 0.11 -12.44
CA ARG A 158 10.06 0.26 -11.36
C ARG A 158 9.54 -0.23 -10.01
N ASP A 159 8.23 -0.07 -9.72
CA ASP A 159 7.64 -0.55 -8.47
C ASP A 159 7.70 -2.09 -8.37
N PHE A 160 7.53 -2.80 -9.51
CA PHE A 160 7.66 -4.26 -9.56
C PHE A 160 9.12 -4.71 -9.38
N GLU A 161 10.08 -3.95 -9.88
CA GLU A 161 11.51 -4.20 -9.66
C GLU A 161 11.86 -4.01 -8.18
N ILE A 162 11.43 -2.91 -7.56
CA ILE A 162 11.61 -2.63 -6.13
C ILE A 162 10.94 -3.75 -5.29
N PHE A 163 9.73 -4.17 -5.67
CA PHE A 163 9.05 -5.28 -5.01
C PHE A 163 9.90 -6.56 -5.04
N ALA A 164 10.48 -6.89 -6.20
CA ALA A 164 11.35 -8.04 -6.34
C ALA A 164 12.62 -7.92 -5.48
N ASP A 165 13.28 -6.77 -5.52
CA ASP A 165 14.53 -6.52 -4.78
C ASP A 165 14.31 -6.66 -3.26
N VAL A 166 13.26 -6.03 -2.72
CA VAL A 166 12.92 -6.12 -1.30
C VAL A 166 12.58 -7.56 -0.92
N ARG A 167 11.83 -8.27 -1.77
CA ARG A 167 11.48 -9.67 -1.52
C ARG A 167 12.70 -10.58 -1.55
N LEU A 168 13.59 -10.43 -2.53
CA LEU A 168 14.83 -11.21 -2.66
C LEU A 168 15.84 -10.92 -1.53
N ALA A 169 15.74 -9.77 -0.88
CA ALA A 169 16.50 -9.46 0.33
C ALA A 169 15.99 -10.21 1.58
N GLY A 170 14.91 -11.01 1.46
CA GLY A 170 14.40 -11.85 2.53
C GLY A 170 13.25 -11.25 3.36
N VAL A 171 12.76 -10.07 3.00
CA VAL A 171 11.64 -9.42 3.67
C VAL A 171 10.31 -10.01 3.18
N GLY A 172 9.39 -10.34 4.09
CA GLY A 172 8.01 -10.69 3.75
C GLY A 172 7.33 -9.51 3.09
N LEU A 173 6.76 -9.70 1.89
CA LEU A 173 6.31 -8.55 1.11
C LEU A 173 4.89 -8.75 0.59
N LEU A 174 4.03 -7.80 0.91
CA LEU A 174 2.66 -7.77 0.45
C LEU A 174 2.47 -6.54 -0.43
N GLY A 175 2.23 -6.74 -1.73
CA GLY A 175 2.01 -5.68 -2.69
C GLY A 175 0.54 -5.55 -3.07
N VAL A 176 0.06 -4.32 -3.16
CA VAL A 176 -1.28 -4.01 -3.68
C VAL A 176 -1.15 -3.53 -5.12
N THR A 177 -1.85 -4.19 -6.03
CA THR A 177 -1.82 -3.83 -7.46
C THR A 177 -3.21 -3.79 -8.07
N HIS A 178 -3.37 -2.96 -9.09
CA HIS A 178 -4.59 -2.94 -9.88
C HIS A 178 -4.52 -3.96 -11.01
N ALA A 179 -5.32 -5.03 -10.89
CA ALA A 179 -5.48 -6.03 -11.93
C ALA A 179 -6.90 -6.61 -11.85
N ASN A 180 -7.49 -6.96 -13.00
CA ASN A 180 -8.86 -7.48 -13.03
C ASN A 180 -8.95 -8.97 -12.71
N SER A 181 -7.80 -9.65 -12.60
CA SER A 181 -7.69 -11.07 -12.24
C SER A 181 -6.32 -11.37 -11.63
N ALA A 182 -6.21 -12.51 -10.94
CA ALA A 182 -4.94 -13.00 -10.43
C ALA A 182 -3.93 -13.26 -11.56
N LEU A 183 -4.38 -13.74 -12.71
CA LEU A 183 -3.52 -13.96 -13.88
C LEU A 183 -2.95 -12.65 -14.43
N GLU A 184 -3.76 -11.60 -14.53
CA GLU A 184 -3.28 -10.28 -14.95
C GLU A 184 -2.22 -9.73 -14.00
N ALA A 185 -2.38 -9.95 -12.68
CA ALA A 185 -1.39 -9.52 -11.69
C ALA A 185 -0.02 -10.20 -11.93
N ILE A 186 0.00 -11.50 -12.25
CA ILE A 186 1.24 -12.19 -12.63
C ILE A 186 1.82 -11.63 -13.92
N GLN A 187 0.99 -11.40 -14.94
CA GLN A 187 1.43 -10.87 -16.23
C GLN A 187 2.10 -9.49 -16.09
N ARG A 188 1.68 -8.69 -15.11
CA ARG A 188 2.32 -7.40 -14.82
C ARG A 188 3.73 -7.56 -14.25
N LEU A 189 4.00 -8.63 -13.50
CA LEU A 189 5.33 -8.94 -12.96
C LEU A 189 6.24 -9.54 -14.03
N ILE A 190 5.68 -10.38 -14.92
CA ILE A 190 6.42 -10.98 -16.05
C ILE A 190 6.96 -9.88 -16.96
N GLY A 191 8.25 -9.94 -17.29
CA GLY A 191 8.96 -8.95 -18.09
C GLY A 191 9.46 -7.73 -17.29
N LYS A 192 9.23 -7.71 -15.96
CA LYS A 192 9.86 -6.78 -15.02
C LYS A 192 10.84 -7.50 -14.11
N VAL A 193 10.60 -8.77 -13.88
CA VAL A 193 11.45 -9.67 -13.11
C VAL A 193 11.86 -10.84 -14.02
N GLU A 194 13.06 -11.33 -13.86
CA GLU A 194 13.54 -12.51 -14.60
C GLU A 194 12.62 -13.70 -14.32
N LEU A 195 12.24 -14.44 -15.38
CA LEU A 195 11.22 -15.49 -15.28
C LEU A 195 11.56 -16.56 -14.24
N GLY A 196 12.84 -16.88 -14.09
CA GLY A 196 13.33 -17.84 -13.11
C GLY A 196 13.20 -17.39 -11.66
N LEU A 197 13.01 -16.08 -11.42
CA LEU A 197 12.87 -15.50 -10.08
C LEU A 197 11.41 -15.27 -9.68
N VAL A 198 10.45 -15.36 -10.63
CA VAL A 198 9.05 -15.03 -10.37
C VAL A 198 8.49 -15.79 -9.18
N SER A 199 8.73 -17.10 -9.09
CA SER A 199 8.23 -17.93 -7.98
C SER A 199 8.94 -17.68 -6.64
N GLN A 200 10.12 -17.04 -6.66
CA GLN A 200 10.82 -16.61 -5.44
C GLN A 200 10.32 -15.27 -4.94
N VAL A 201 9.85 -14.43 -5.87
CA VAL A 201 9.35 -13.07 -5.61
C VAL A 201 7.88 -13.08 -5.22
N LEU A 202 7.07 -13.89 -5.90
CA LEU A 202 5.62 -13.94 -5.73
C LEU A 202 5.15 -15.39 -5.66
N ASP A 203 4.51 -15.77 -4.57
CA ASP A 203 3.97 -17.11 -4.38
C ASP A 203 2.46 -17.16 -4.13
N THR A 204 1.85 -16.04 -3.76
CA THR A 204 0.43 -15.98 -3.42
C THR A 204 -0.22 -14.73 -4.02
N ILE A 205 -1.39 -14.90 -4.63
CA ILE A 205 -2.18 -13.79 -5.15
C ILE A 205 -3.60 -13.89 -4.61
N LEU A 206 -4.06 -12.79 -4.03
CA LEU A 206 -5.41 -12.62 -3.52
C LEU A 206 -6.18 -11.70 -4.47
N HIS A 207 -7.16 -12.20 -5.18
CA HIS A 207 -8.05 -11.38 -5.99
C HIS A 207 -9.25 -10.94 -5.17
N VAL A 208 -9.41 -9.61 -5.02
CA VAL A 208 -10.44 -8.98 -4.18
C VAL A 208 -11.48 -8.30 -5.05
N GLU A 209 -12.74 -8.59 -4.79
CA GLU A 209 -13.89 -7.95 -5.40
C GLU A 209 -14.99 -7.70 -4.35
N SER A 210 -15.55 -6.50 -4.34
CA SER A 210 -16.62 -6.11 -3.40
C SER A 210 -16.29 -6.38 -1.93
N GLY A 211 -15.05 -6.12 -1.52
CA GLY A 211 -14.58 -6.30 -0.15
C GLY A 211 -14.31 -7.74 0.26
N LYS A 212 -14.36 -8.71 -0.66
CA LYS A 212 -14.15 -10.13 -0.38
C LYS A 212 -13.05 -10.72 -1.24
N ILE A 213 -12.32 -11.70 -0.71
CA ILE A 213 -11.37 -12.50 -1.49
C ILE A 213 -12.18 -13.49 -2.33
N GLN A 214 -12.15 -13.32 -3.63
CA GLN A 214 -12.86 -14.17 -4.60
C GLN A 214 -12.00 -15.35 -5.07
N GLN A 215 -10.70 -15.16 -5.12
CA GLN A 215 -9.77 -16.16 -5.59
C GLN A 215 -8.44 -16.04 -4.86
N VAL A 216 -7.89 -17.20 -4.48
CA VAL A 216 -6.51 -17.33 -4.01
C VAL A 216 -5.77 -18.17 -5.05
N LEU A 217 -4.68 -17.65 -5.59
CA LEU A 217 -3.80 -18.36 -6.51
C LEU A 217 -2.44 -18.57 -5.85
N GLU A 218 -1.97 -19.81 -5.87
CA GLU A 218 -0.65 -20.18 -5.37
C GLU A 218 0.27 -20.51 -6.56
N LEU A 219 1.45 -19.90 -6.58
CA LEU A 219 2.52 -20.24 -7.51
C LEU A 219 3.44 -21.28 -6.86
N LYS A 220 3.86 -22.26 -7.64
CA LYS A 220 4.78 -23.34 -7.22
C LYS A 220 6.00 -23.36 -8.11
#